data_5fee06a05c60e5f02ccf9b8c8756df26
#
_entry.id   5fee06a05c60e5f02ccf9b8c8756df26
#
_cell.length_a   1.000
_cell.length_b   1.000
_cell.length_c   1.000
_cell.angle_alpha   90.00
_cell.angle_beta   90.00
_cell.angle_gamma   90.00
#
_symmetry.space_group_name_H-M   'P 1'
#
loop_
_entity.id
_entity.type
_entity.pdbx_description
1 polymer ?
#
loop_
_entity_poly.entity_id
_entity_poly.type
_entity_poly.pdbx_seq_one_letter_code
_entity_poly.pdbx_strand_id
1 'polypeptide(L)'
;RVETSPESVTQIPITEEIRSIAYTEDHMGVVTDNVEGQDPYRLKIYDKEGGLVFERTFNYQYTGFDIDGGLVLLYNDSSCKVFNMTGTEKYNGTFDFTVNKVSAGRFPGTLLVMGPQMMMEIKLQ
;
A
#
# COMPACT_ATOMS: atom_id res chain seq x y z
N ARG A 1 36.41 2.33 17.69
CA ARG A 1 35.37 2.05 16.78
C ARG A 1 34.97 0.61 16.89
N VAL A 2 33.84 0.45 16.69
CA VAL A 2 33.30 -0.86 16.72
C VAL A 2 32.79 -1.18 15.37
N GLU A 3 33.20 -2.28 14.88
CA GLU A 3 32.63 -2.74 13.73
C GLU A 3 31.31 -3.29 14.05
N THR A 4 30.34 -2.92 13.36
CA THR A 4 29.05 -3.47 13.60
C THR A 4 28.66 -4.32 12.43
N SER A 5 28.56 -5.58 12.71
CA SER A 5 27.85 -6.45 11.82
C SER A 5 26.39 -6.37 12.19
N PRO A 6 25.49 -6.35 11.24
CA PRO A 6 24.08 -6.38 11.57
C PRO A 6 23.79 -7.67 12.35
N GLU A 7 23.05 -7.55 13.43
CA GLU A 7 22.65 -8.73 14.20
C GLU A 7 21.60 -9.52 13.47
N SER A 8 20.82 -8.88 12.61
CA SER A 8 19.87 -9.59 11.79
C SER A 8 19.70 -8.85 10.49
N VAL A 9 19.54 -9.58 9.42
CA VAL A 9 19.32 -9.04 8.09
C VAL A 9 18.20 -9.84 7.45
N THR A 10 17.22 -9.13 6.93
CA THR A 10 16.16 -9.74 6.14
C THR A 10 16.37 -9.31 4.70
N GLN A 11 16.53 -10.27 3.81
CA GLN A 11 16.69 -9.99 2.39
C GLN A 11 15.52 -10.57 1.63
N ILE A 12 14.90 -9.76 0.80
CA ILE A 12 13.77 -10.16 -0.01
C ILE A 12 14.14 -9.87 -1.45
N PRO A 13 14.54 -10.90 -2.22
CA PRO A 13 14.89 -10.67 -3.62
C PRO A 13 13.64 -10.35 -4.43
N ILE A 14 13.73 -9.32 -5.24
CA ILE A 14 12.65 -8.87 -6.10
C ILE A 14 13.20 -8.91 -7.52
N THR A 15 12.50 -9.61 -8.40
CA THR A 15 13.00 -9.81 -9.76
C THR A 15 12.49 -8.76 -10.74
N GLU A 16 11.40 -8.07 -10.41
CA GLU A 16 10.86 -7.03 -11.27
C GLU A 16 11.26 -5.67 -10.74
N GLU A 17 11.22 -4.64 -11.59
CA GLU A 17 11.69 -3.30 -11.22
C GLU A 17 10.81 -2.72 -10.12
N ILE A 18 11.43 -2.28 -9.03
CA ILE A 18 10.71 -1.70 -7.90
C ILE A 18 10.31 -0.27 -8.24
N ARG A 19 9.04 0.05 -8.03
CA ARG A 19 8.49 1.37 -8.24
C ARG A 19 8.28 2.13 -6.95
N SER A 20 7.76 1.45 -5.93
CA SER A 20 7.38 2.11 -4.68
C SER A 20 7.50 1.13 -3.54
N ILE A 21 7.80 1.64 -2.36
CA ILE A 21 7.78 0.83 -1.14
C ILE A 21 6.97 1.56 -0.08
N ALA A 22 6.43 0.78 0.84
CA ALA A 22 5.74 1.29 2.01
C ALA A 22 5.95 0.29 3.14
N TYR A 23 5.87 0.76 4.38
CA TYR A 23 6.11 -0.16 5.49
C TYR A 23 5.48 0.36 6.78
N THR A 24 5.27 -0.59 7.68
CA THR A 24 4.97 -0.36 9.08
C THR A 24 5.90 -1.26 9.88
N GLU A 25 5.73 -1.27 11.20
CA GLU A 25 6.48 -2.23 12.02
C GLU A 25 6.23 -3.68 11.63
N ASP A 26 5.02 -3.97 11.16
CA ASP A 26 4.59 -5.35 10.97
C ASP A 26 4.65 -5.81 9.51
N HIS A 27 4.72 -4.88 8.55
CA HIS A 27 4.62 -5.23 7.14
C HIS A 27 5.51 -4.36 6.28
N MET A 28 5.97 -4.93 5.19
CA MET A 28 6.62 -4.20 4.11
C MET A 28 5.86 -4.46 2.83
N GLY A 29 5.65 -3.42 2.05
CA GLY A 29 4.98 -3.55 0.77
C GLY A 29 5.85 -3.02 -0.35
N VAL A 30 5.72 -3.62 -1.52
CA VAL A 30 6.44 -3.18 -2.70
C VAL A 30 5.49 -3.22 -3.89
N VAL A 31 5.58 -2.19 -4.71
CA VAL A 31 4.93 -2.19 -6.02
C VAL A 31 6.03 -2.24 -7.07
N THR A 32 5.92 -3.19 -7.96
CA THR A 32 6.89 -3.37 -9.05
C THR A 32 6.18 -3.26 -10.38
N ASP A 33 6.96 -3.09 -11.43
CA ASP A 33 6.44 -3.33 -12.78
C ASP A 33 6.00 -4.78 -12.87
N ASN A 34 4.95 -5.03 -13.63
CA ASN A 34 4.53 -6.38 -13.94
C ASN A 34 4.79 -6.61 -15.43
N VAL A 35 5.60 -7.62 -15.73
CA VAL A 35 5.98 -7.89 -17.11
C VAL A 35 5.17 -9.02 -17.72
N GLU A 36 4.28 -9.61 -16.94
CA GLU A 36 3.45 -10.71 -17.40
C GLU A 36 1.99 -10.31 -17.34
N GLY A 37 1.24 -10.65 -18.39
CA GLY A 37 -0.18 -10.33 -18.45
C GLY A 37 -0.42 -8.89 -18.80
N GLN A 38 -1.61 -8.39 -18.49
CA GLN A 38 -2.06 -7.08 -18.94
C GLN A 38 -1.99 -6.00 -17.89
N ASP A 39 -1.96 -6.38 -16.61
CA ASP A 39 -1.85 -5.38 -15.53
C ASP A 39 -0.45 -4.83 -15.50
N PRO A 40 -0.27 -3.51 -15.38
CA PRO A 40 1.07 -2.93 -15.39
C PRO A 40 1.84 -3.08 -14.11
N TYR A 41 1.20 -3.39 -12.99
CA TYR A 41 1.84 -3.38 -11.68
C TYR A 41 1.57 -4.66 -10.91
N ARG A 42 2.51 -4.95 -10.01
CA ARG A 42 2.39 -6.08 -9.07
C ARG A 42 2.62 -5.55 -7.66
N LEU A 43 1.71 -5.89 -6.78
CA LEU A 43 1.78 -5.53 -5.36
C LEU A 43 2.14 -6.78 -4.57
N LYS A 44 3.16 -6.68 -3.72
CA LYS A 44 3.54 -7.75 -2.81
C LYS A 44 3.64 -7.19 -1.41
N ILE A 45 3.04 -7.88 -0.46
CA ILE A 45 3.09 -7.51 0.95
C ILE A 45 3.79 -8.63 1.70
N TYR A 46 4.75 -8.25 2.53
CA TYR A 46 5.57 -9.16 3.33
C TYR A 46 5.36 -8.88 4.81
N ASP A 47 5.45 -9.92 5.63
CA ASP A 47 5.42 -9.75 7.07
C ASP A 47 6.80 -9.32 7.56
N LYS A 48 6.93 -9.14 8.88
CA LYS A 48 8.18 -8.61 9.44
C LYS A 48 9.32 -9.61 9.41
N GLU A 49 9.04 -10.88 9.15
CA GLU A 49 10.10 -11.88 8.93
C GLU A 49 10.46 -12.03 7.47
N GLY A 50 9.80 -11.29 6.56
CA GLY A 50 10.08 -11.38 5.14
C GLY A 50 9.26 -12.42 4.42
N GLY A 51 8.26 -13.01 5.07
CA GLY A 51 7.36 -13.96 4.43
C GLY A 51 6.30 -13.26 3.62
N LEU A 52 5.94 -13.81 2.48
CA LEU A 52 4.94 -13.22 1.60
C LEU A 52 3.56 -13.39 2.22
N VAL A 53 2.86 -12.28 2.43
CA VAL A 53 1.51 -12.29 2.97
C VAL A 53 0.49 -12.43 1.86
N PHE A 54 0.61 -11.57 0.84
CA PHE A 54 -0.20 -11.73 -0.37
C PHE A 54 0.49 -11.02 -1.53
N GLU A 55 0.02 -11.33 -2.72
CA GLU A 55 0.52 -10.76 -3.94
C GLU A 55 -0.63 -10.67 -4.92
N ARG A 56 -0.68 -9.57 -5.69
CA ARG A 56 -1.66 -9.45 -6.75
C ARG A 56 -1.18 -8.43 -7.77
N THR A 57 -1.66 -8.57 -9.01
CA THR A 57 -1.42 -7.55 -10.02
C THR A 57 -2.59 -6.57 -10.03
N PHE A 58 -2.34 -5.38 -10.55
CA PHE A 58 -3.40 -4.39 -10.62
C PHE A 58 -3.12 -3.39 -11.73
N ASN A 59 -4.21 -2.73 -12.17
CA ASN A 59 -4.14 -1.68 -13.17
C ASN A 59 -4.81 -0.44 -12.59
N TYR A 60 -4.00 0.40 -11.94
CA TYR A 60 -4.47 1.62 -11.31
C TYR A 60 -3.29 2.60 -11.28
N GLN A 61 -3.47 3.78 -11.87
CA GLN A 61 -2.40 4.78 -11.89
C GLN A 61 -2.41 5.51 -10.56
N TYR A 62 -1.45 5.19 -9.72
CA TYR A 62 -1.35 5.75 -8.38
C TYR A 62 -0.18 6.71 -8.30
N THR A 63 -0.26 7.66 -7.38
CA THR A 63 0.86 8.52 -7.02
C THR A 63 1.27 8.31 -5.57
N GLY A 64 0.36 7.80 -4.74
CA GLY A 64 0.65 7.48 -3.35
C GLY A 64 0.44 6.01 -3.06
N PHE A 65 1.35 5.44 -2.28
CA PHE A 65 1.28 4.05 -1.84
C PHE A 65 1.69 4.02 -0.38
N ASP A 66 0.84 3.44 0.47
CA ASP A 66 1.11 3.40 1.91
C ASP A 66 0.48 2.15 2.51
N ILE A 67 0.93 1.80 3.71
CA ILE A 67 0.33 0.76 4.53
C ILE A 67 0.01 1.41 5.87
N ASP A 68 -1.22 1.27 6.32
CA ASP A 68 -1.64 1.93 7.54
C ASP A 68 -2.85 1.20 8.12
N GLY A 69 -2.79 0.89 9.42
CA GLY A 69 -3.91 0.28 10.12
C GLY A 69 -4.44 -1.01 9.51
N GLY A 70 -3.54 -1.83 8.98
CA GLY A 70 -3.93 -3.08 8.32
C GLY A 70 -4.50 -2.91 6.93
N LEU A 71 -4.35 -1.72 6.35
CA LEU A 71 -4.84 -1.43 5.01
C LEU A 71 -3.68 -1.12 4.09
N VAL A 72 -3.81 -1.54 2.84
CA VAL A 72 -2.89 -1.20 1.77
C VAL A 72 -3.57 -0.14 0.92
N LEU A 73 -2.93 1.01 0.81
CA LEU A 73 -3.55 2.22 0.27
C LEU A 73 -2.84 2.63 -1.00
N LEU A 74 -3.59 2.75 -2.08
CA LEU A 74 -3.12 3.33 -3.34
C LEU A 74 -4.04 4.50 -3.65
N TYR A 75 -3.46 5.63 -4.03
CA TYR A 75 -4.29 6.78 -4.35
C TYR A 75 -3.59 7.70 -5.35
N ASN A 76 -4.38 8.53 -5.95
CA ASN A 76 -3.91 9.63 -6.80
C ASN A 76 -4.71 10.88 -6.39
N ASP A 77 -4.65 11.93 -7.19
CA ASP A 77 -5.27 13.20 -6.80
C ASP A 77 -6.81 13.19 -6.90
N SER A 78 -7.40 12.10 -7.39
CA SER A 78 -8.87 12.07 -7.58
C SER A 78 -9.52 10.80 -7.08
N SER A 79 -8.76 9.80 -6.63
CA SER A 79 -9.36 8.50 -6.30
C SER A 79 -8.47 7.73 -5.34
N CYS A 80 -8.98 6.61 -4.85
CA CYS A 80 -8.16 5.66 -4.10
C CYS A 80 -8.66 4.24 -4.32
N LYS A 81 -7.75 3.30 -4.08
CA LYS A 81 -8.00 1.86 -4.13
C LYS A 81 -7.36 1.26 -2.89
N VAL A 82 -8.11 0.48 -2.15
CA VAL A 82 -7.69 -0.01 -0.83
C VAL A 82 -7.88 -1.52 -0.76
N PHE A 83 -6.84 -2.20 -0.26
CA PHE A 83 -6.89 -3.64 0.00
C PHE A 83 -6.70 -3.89 1.48
N ASN A 84 -7.22 -5.02 1.94
CA ASN A 84 -6.87 -5.49 3.28
C ASN A 84 -5.65 -6.43 3.19
N MET A 85 -5.27 -7.02 4.32
CA MET A 85 -4.07 -7.87 4.37
C MET A 85 -4.28 -9.27 3.83
N THR A 86 -5.47 -9.60 3.37
CA THR A 86 -5.69 -10.82 2.61
C THR A 86 -5.69 -10.57 1.11
N GLY A 87 -5.48 -9.31 0.70
CA GLY A 87 -5.47 -8.94 -0.71
C GLY A 87 -6.85 -8.67 -1.27
N THR A 88 -7.86 -8.59 -0.42
CA THR A 88 -9.22 -8.30 -0.86
C THR A 88 -9.37 -6.79 -1.03
N GLU A 89 -9.94 -6.38 -2.16
CA GLU A 89 -10.22 -4.98 -2.40
C GLU A 89 -11.39 -4.54 -1.52
N LYS A 90 -11.15 -3.55 -0.69
CA LYS A 90 -12.13 -3.07 0.28
C LYS A 90 -12.79 -1.78 -0.15
N TYR A 91 -12.15 -1.02 -1.02
CA TYR A 91 -12.71 0.24 -1.48
C TYR A 91 -12.05 0.63 -2.80
N ASN A 92 -12.84 1.25 -3.66
CA ASN A 92 -12.37 1.80 -4.93
C ASN A 92 -13.33 2.92 -5.27
N GLY A 93 -12.88 4.16 -5.14
CA GLY A 93 -13.80 5.29 -5.35
C GLY A 93 -13.09 6.51 -5.84
N THR A 94 -13.88 7.38 -6.48
CA THR A 94 -13.42 8.69 -6.96
C THR A 94 -14.09 9.77 -6.11
N PHE A 95 -13.43 10.94 -6.07
CA PHE A 95 -13.86 12.04 -5.23
C PHE A 95 -13.99 13.30 -6.07
N ASP A 96 -14.81 14.24 -5.61
CA ASP A 96 -15.00 15.51 -6.30
C ASP A 96 -14.16 16.63 -5.68
N PHE A 97 -13.11 16.24 -4.94
CA PHE A 97 -12.12 17.18 -4.41
C PHE A 97 -10.74 16.57 -4.66
N THR A 98 -9.72 17.42 -4.57
CA THR A 98 -8.34 16.97 -4.75
C THR A 98 -7.89 16.19 -3.52
N VAL A 99 -7.43 14.96 -3.74
CA VAL A 99 -6.96 14.08 -2.67
C VAL A 99 -5.50 14.39 -2.41
N ASN A 100 -5.19 14.78 -1.18
CA ASN A 100 -3.80 15.02 -0.76
C ASN A 100 -3.21 13.79 -0.07
N LYS A 101 -4.03 13.06 0.68
CA LYS A 101 -3.54 11.93 1.45
C LYS A 101 -4.70 11.01 1.80
N VAL A 102 -4.38 9.72 1.85
CA VAL A 102 -5.30 8.68 2.32
C VAL A 102 -4.62 7.93 3.45
N SER A 103 -5.35 7.68 4.52
CA SER A 103 -4.84 6.93 5.67
C SER A 103 -5.93 6.02 6.21
N ALA A 104 -5.57 5.15 7.15
CA ALA A 104 -6.58 4.48 7.95
C ALA A 104 -7.35 5.53 8.75
N GLY A 105 -8.64 5.28 8.97
CA GLY A 105 -9.46 6.18 9.74
C GLY A 105 -9.26 6.01 11.24
N ARG A 106 -10.04 6.77 12.01
CA ARG A 106 -9.90 6.80 13.47
C ARG A 106 -10.33 5.49 14.13
N PHE A 107 -11.22 4.75 13.48
CA PHE A 107 -11.74 3.50 14.02
C PHE A 107 -11.35 2.35 13.11
N PRO A 108 -11.24 1.12 13.64
CA PRO A 108 -10.98 -0.04 12.78
C PRO A 108 -12.03 -0.14 11.67
N GLY A 109 -11.57 -0.49 10.48
CA GLY A 109 -12.46 -0.64 9.35
C GLY A 109 -12.91 0.66 8.72
N THR A 110 -12.22 1.77 9.00
CA THR A 110 -12.52 3.05 8.37
C THR A 110 -11.31 3.57 7.62
N LEU A 111 -11.59 4.46 6.69
CA LEU A 111 -10.62 5.09 5.80
C LEU A 111 -10.79 6.59 5.94
N LEU A 112 -9.68 7.32 5.94
CA LEU A 112 -9.71 8.77 5.99
C LEU A 112 -9.07 9.33 4.74
N VAL A 113 -9.82 10.15 4.02
CA VAL A 113 -9.38 10.79 2.78
C VAL A 113 -9.33 12.29 3.02
N MET A 114 -8.19 12.90 2.73
CA MET A 114 -7.96 14.31 3.03
C MET A 114 -7.64 15.08 1.77
N GLY A 115 -8.32 16.20 1.61
CA GLY A 115 -8.01 17.19 0.61
C GLY A 115 -7.57 18.49 1.26
N PRO A 116 -7.39 19.56 0.49
CA PRO A 116 -6.95 20.84 1.07
C PRO A 116 -7.95 21.44 2.03
N GLN A 117 -9.24 21.16 1.84
CA GLN A 117 -10.29 21.74 2.68
C GLN A 117 -11.39 20.73 2.97
N MET A 118 -11.06 19.44 2.92
CA MET A 118 -12.04 18.38 3.10
C MET A 118 -11.40 17.21 3.82
N MET A 119 -12.08 16.66 4.81
CA MET A 119 -11.75 15.36 5.39
C MET A 119 -12.98 14.50 5.28
N MET A 120 -12.81 13.30 4.78
CA MET A 120 -13.91 12.37 4.60
C MET A 120 -13.52 11.04 5.26
N GLU A 121 -14.37 10.56 6.15
CA GLU A 121 -14.16 9.25 6.78
C GLU A 121 -15.15 8.27 6.20
N ILE A 122 -14.67 7.14 5.72
CA ILE A 122 -15.48 6.16 5.01
C ILE A 122 -15.42 4.86 5.80
N LYS A 123 -16.58 4.28 6.07
CA LYS A 123 -16.65 2.98 6.70
C LYS A 123 -16.54 1.92 5.61
N LEU A 124 -15.56 1.03 5.75
CA LEU A 124 -15.33 -0.04 4.79
C LEU A 124 -16.27 -1.21 5.07
N GLN A 125 -16.59 -1.94 4.02
CA GLN A 125 -17.49 -3.10 4.12
C GLN A 125 -16.76 -4.39 4.49
#